data_dd0dc79c56b65c0e03041244c5041395
#
_entry.id   dd0dc79c56b65c0e03041244c5041395
#
_cell.length_a   1.000
_cell.length_b   1.000
_cell.length_c   1.000
_cell.angle_alpha   90.00
_cell.angle_beta   90.00
_cell.angle_gamma   90.00
#
_symmetry.space_group_name_H-M   'P 1'
#
loop_
_entity.id
_entity.type
_entity.pdbx_description
1 polymer ?
#
loop_
_entity_poly.entity_id
_entity_poly.type
_entity_poly.pdbx_seq_one_letter_code
_entity_poly.pdbx_strand_id
1 'polypeptide(L)'
;MASACFEMAQFDVYRNPNPNGRAAAPFVVSLQSDLLGQLPSRWVAPLKPTRNIARRVEGLMPEVTVDGKHFTVFMYECGAVPAQALGTRLATLEASRHDLIRAIDILVGGI
;
A
#
# COMPACT_ATOMS: atom_id res chain seq x y z
N MET A 1 -24.94 -10.67 -1.93
CA MET A 1 -24.43 -10.32 -1.16
C MET A 1 -23.29 -9.68 -1.44
N ALA A 2 -23.02 -8.88 -1.55
CA ALA A 2 -21.96 -8.03 -1.89
C ALA A 2 -20.76 -8.22 -1.04
N SER A 3 -20.65 -9.39 -0.57
CA SER A 3 -19.60 -9.65 0.40
C SER A 3 -18.22 -9.43 -0.14
N ALA A 4 -18.02 -9.61 -1.43
CA ALA A 4 -16.69 -9.45 -1.99
C ALA A 4 -16.13 -8.05 -1.77
N CYS A 5 -16.99 -7.06 -1.68
CA CYS A 5 -16.53 -5.70 -1.49
C CYS A 5 -15.87 -5.47 -0.15
N PHE A 6 -16.18 -6.30 0.82
CA PHE A 6 -15.65 -6.10 2.15
C PHE A 6 -14.21 -6.47 2.27
N GLU A 7 -13.72 -7.21 1.30
CA GLU A 7 -12.39 -7.76 1.40
C GLU A 7 -11.32 -6.81 0.94
N MET A 8 -11.69 -5.66 0.40
CA MET A 8 -10.72 -4.71 -0.10
C MET A 8 -10.77 -3.42 0.71
N ALA A 9 -10.45 -3.56 1.98
CA ALA A 9 -10.44 -2.43 2.87
C ALA A 9 -9.20 -1.56 2.68
N GLN A 10 -9.32 -0.31 3.05
CA GLN A 10 -8.22 0.61 3.00
C GLN A 10 -7.05 0.09 3.85
N PHE A 11 -5.85 0.23 3.33
CA PHE A 11 -4.59 -0.20 3.97
C PHE A 11 -4.43 -1.71 4.09
N ASP A 12 -5.19 -2.48 3.33
CA ASP A 12 -4.93 -3.90 3.19
C ASP A 12 -3.69 -4.12 2.32
N VAL A 13 -2.96 -5.18 2.62
CA VAL A 13 -1.72 -5.52 1.93
C VAL A 13 -1.97 -6.70 1.00
N TYR A 14 -1.44 -6.60 -0.20
CA TYR A 14 -1.57 -7.62 -1.23
C TYR A 14 -0.22 -7.92 -1.83
N ARG A 15 -0.08 -9.08 -2.42
CA ARG A 15 1.10 -9.40 -3.22
C ARG A 15 1.16 -8.42 -4.39
N ASN A 16 2.35 -7.95 -4.71
CA ASN A 16 2.52 -7.04 -5.85
C ASN A 16 1.98 -7.74 -7.11
N PRO A 17 0.99 -7.16 -7.78
CA PRO A 17 0.40 -7.78 -8.97
C PRO A 17 1.33 -7.82 -10.17
N ASN A 18 2.39 -7.00 -10.16
CA ASN A 18 3.36 -6.99 -11.23
C ASN A 18 4.48 -7.99 -10.94
N PRO A 19 4.54 -9.13 -11.63
CA PRO A 19 5.56 -10.14 -11.33
C PRO A 19 6.98 -9.61 -11.48
N ASN A 20 7.19 -8.67 -12.40
CA ASN A 20 8.53 -8.15 -12.64
C ASN A 20 8.99 -7.21 -11.53
N GLY A 21 8.09 -6.71 -10.73
CA GLY A 21 8.43 -5.82 -9.62
C GLY A 21 8.56 -6.49 -8.28
N ARG A 22 8.24 -7.79 -8.18
CA ARG A 22 8.15 -8.45 -6.88
C ARG A 22 9.49 -8.63 -6.19
N ALA A 23 10.58 -8.70 -6.93
CA ALA A 23 11.88 -8.85 -6.30
C ALA A 23 12.24 -7.61 -5.48
N ALA A 24 11.94 -6.44 -6.00
CA ALA A 24 12.22 -5.19 -5.29
C ALA A 24 11.10 -4.81 -4.35
N ALA A 25 9.85 -5.08 -4.72
CA ALA A 25 8.68 -4.71 -3.94
C ALA A 25 7.70 -5.89 -3.91
N PRO A 26 7.83 -6.80 -2.93
CA PRO A 26 6.98 -8.00 -2.91
C PRO A 26 5.52 -7.73 -2.63
N PHE A 27 5.21 -6.62 -1.99
CA PHE A 27 3.83 -6.30 -1.59
C PHE A 27 3.44 -4.90 -2.00
N VAL A 28 2.14 -4.66 -2.03
CA VAL A 28 1.58 -3.32 -2.18
C VAL A 28 0.53 -3.13 -1.09
N VAL A 29 0.30 -1.87 -0.72
CA VAL A 29 -0.75 -1.52 0.24
C VAL A 29 -1.80 -0.70 -0.47
N SER A 30 -3.06 -1.02 -0.25
CA SER A 30 -4.19 -0.29 -0.83
C SER A 30 -4.39 1.03 -0.09
N LEU A 31 -4.44 2.12 -0.83
CA LEU A 31 -4.56 3.45 -0.25
C LEU A 31 -5.98 4.01 -0.36
N GLN A 32 -6.76 3.42 -1.25
CA GLN A 32 -8.05 3.99 -1.60
C GLN A 32 -9.06 3.84 -0.48
N SER A 33 -9.81 4.93 -0.24
CA SER A 33 -10.85 4.92 0.77
C SER A 33 -11.86 3.80 0.54
N ASP A 34 -12.36 3.21 1.61
CA ASP A 34 -13.39 2.18 1.53
C ASP A 34 -14.64 2.67 0.81
N LEU A 35 -14.89 3.98 0.88
CA LEU A 35 -16.07 4.55 0.23
C LEU A 35 -15.98 4.44 -1.29
N LEU A 36 -14.79 4.20 -1.83
CA LEU A 36 -14.57 4.09 -3.26
C LEU A 36 -14.33 2.64 -3.68
N GLY A 37 -14.78 1.70 -2.88
CA GLY A 37 -14.51 0.28 -3.09
C GLY A 37 -15.13 -0.30 -4.36
N GLN A 38 -16.08 0.40 -4.98
CA GLN A 38 -16.74 -0.11 -6.17
C GLN A 38 -16.05 0.30 -7.47
N LEU A 39 -15.03 1.13 -7.38
CA LEU A 39 -14.31 1.53 -8.58
C LEU A 39 -13.51 0.36 -9.15
N PRO A 40 -13.30 0.32 -10.46
CA PRO A 40 -12.60 -0.80 -11.07
C PRO A 40 -11.09 -0.81 -10.81
N SER A 41 -10.55 0.28 -10.29
CA SER A 41 -9.13 0.36 -10.00
C SER A 41 -8.90 0.62 -8.52
N ARG A 42 -7.69 0.33 -8.09
CA ARG A 42 -7.25 0.59 -6.71
C ARG A 42 -5.94 1.32 -6.75
N TRP A 43 -5.82 2.34 -5.91
CA TRP A 43 -4.54 3.03 -5.73
C TRP A 43 -3.73 2.28 -4.69
N VAL A 44 -2.51 1.95 -5.04
CA VAL A 44 -1.63 1.17 -4.18
C VAL A 44 -0.25 1.81 -4.13
N ALA A 45 0.49 1.53 -3.07
CA ALA A 45 1.89 1.94 -2.96
C ALA A 45 2.73 0.70 -2.70
N PRO A 46 3.93 0.62 -3.29
CA PRO A 46 4.77 -0.56 -3.10
C PRO A 46 5.45 -0.56 -1.75
N LEU A 47 5.63 -1.76 -1.20
CA LEU A 47 6.37 -1.99 0.03
C LEU A 47 7.70 -2.66 -0.35
N LYS A 48 8.80 -2.04 0.04
CA LYS A 48 10.13 -2.58 -0.20
C LYS A 48 10.81 -2.90 1.13
N PRO A 49 11.61 -3.96 1.19
CA PRO A 49 12.28 -4.30 2.45
C PRO A 49 13.09 -3.12 2.96
N THR A 50 12.90 -2.78 4.23
CA THR A 50 13.54 -1.62 4.82
C THR A 50 15.05 -1.69 4.74
N ARG A 51 15.62 -2.89 4.87
CA ARG A 51 17.08 -3.05 4.85
C ARG A 51 17.71 -2.66 3.52
N ASN A 52 16.91 -2.58 2.46
CA ASN A 52 17.43 -2.25 1.13
C ASN A 52 17.31 -0.77 0.79
N ILE A 53 16.86 0.04 1.75
CA ILE A 53 16.59 1.44 1.48
C ILE A 53 17.83 2.27 1.79
N ALA A 54 18.37 2.93 0.76
CA ALA A 54 19.56 3.77 0.94
C ALA A 54 19.21 5.20 1.28
N ARG A 55 18.04 5.67 0.90
CA ARG A 55 17.68 7.06 1.04
C ARG A 55 16.24 7.19 1.52
N ARG A 56 15.98 8.11 2.46
CA ARG A 56 14.65 8.33 2.99
C ARG A 56 14.22 9.76 2.85
N VAL A 57 12.94 9.97 2.65
CA VAL A 57 12.31 11.28 2.68
C VAL A 57 11.42 11.31 3.91
N GLU A 58 11.73 12.20 4.82
CA GLU A 58 11.04 12.30 6.11
C GLU A 58 9.52 12.40 5.93
N GLY A 59 8.81 11.53 6.62
CA GLY A 59 7.35 11.54 6.61
C GLY A 59 6.71 10.94 5.36
N LEU A 60 7.46 10.81 4.26
CA LEU A 60 6.90 10.33 3.00
C LEU A 60 7.10 8.82 2.82
N MET A 61 7.97 8.21 3.57
CA MET A 61 8.31 6.81 3.44
C MET A 61 8.16 6.09 4.78
N PRO A 62 6.93 5.87 5.23
CA PRO A 62 6.73 5.26 6.54
C PRO A 62 7.18 3.81 6.57
N GLU A 63 7.67 3.39 7.73
CA GLU A 63 8.04 2.01 7.95
C GLU A 63 6.87 1.26 8.54
N VAL A 64 6.67 0.05 8.09
CA VAL A 64 5.58 -0.80 8.57
C VAL A 64 6.09 -2.22 8.76
N THR A 65 5.32 -3.04 9.44
CA THR A 65 5.66 -4.44 9.67
C THR A 65 4.61 -5.31 9.02
N VAL A 66 5.04 -6.25 8.21
CA VAL A 66 4.16 -7.23 7.60
C VAL A 66 4.72 -8.61 7.94
N ASP A 67 3.92 -9.41 8.64
CA ASP A 67 4.32 -10.77 9.01
C ASP A 67 5.67 -10.79 9.72
N GLY A 68 5.86 -9.85 10.65
CA GLY A 68 7.08 -9.77 11.45
C GLY A 68 8.28 -9.17 10.76
N LYS A 69 8.15 -8.77 9.51
CA LYS A 69 9.27 -8.22 8.75
C LYS A 69 9.04 -6.75 8.46
N HIS A 70 10.13 -6.00 8.39
CA HIS A 70 10.08 -4.55 8.23
C HIS A 70 10.12 -4.15 6.76
N PHE A 71 9.16 -3.32 6.37
CA PHE A 71 9.07 -2.78 5.02
C PHE A 71 8.94 -1.28 5.08
N THR A 72 9.28 -0.64 3.99
CA THR A 72 9.08 0.81 3.82
C THR A 72 8.07 1.01 2.71
N VAL A 73 7.09 1.87 2.97
CA VAL A 73 6.07 2.21 1.98
C VAL A 73 6.62 3.34 1.11
N PHE A 74 6.76 3.06 -0.19
CA PHE A 74 7.24 4.07 -1.13
C PHE A 74 6.05 4.84 -1.65
N MET A 75 5.56 5.79 -0.83
CA MET A 75 4.34 6.50 -1.14
C MET A 75 4.44 7.27 -2.47
N TYR A 76 5.62 7.79 -2.79
CA TYR A 76 5.77 8.57 -4.03
C TYR A 76 5.79 7.70 -5.30
N GLU A 77 5.77 6.38 -5.14
CA GLU A 77 5.62 5.47 -6.26
C GLU A 77 4.22 4.89 -6.36
N CYS A 78 3.26 5.49 -5.68
CA CYS A 78 1.90 4.98 -5.70
C CYS A 78 1.31 5.13 -7.11
N GLY A 79 0.37 4.26 -7.41
CA GLY A 79 -0.30 4.29 -8.70
C GLY A 79 -1.51 3.41 -8.69
N ALA A 80 -2.23 3.40 -9.79
CA ALA A 80 -3.46 2.65 -9.93
C ALA A 80 -3.20 1.30 -10.58
N VAL A 81 -3.87 0.28 -10.06
CA VAL A 81 -3.87 -1.06 -10.66
C VAL A 81 -5.31 -1.52 -10.80
N PRO A 82 -5.61 -2.43 -11.72
CA PRO A 82 -6.96 -3.00 -11.78
C PRO A 82 -7.28 -3.71 -10.47
N ALA A 83 -8.46 -3.49 -9.93
CA ALA A 83 -8.85 -4.11 -8.66
C ALA A 83 -8.76 -5.64 -8.74
N GLN A 84 -9.11 -6.20 -9.88
CA GLN A 84 -9.10 -7.65 -10.04
C GLN A 84 -7.69 -8.23 -10.13
N ALA A 85 -6.67 -7.39 -10.30
CA ALA A 85 -5.29 -7.88 -10.31
C ALA A 85 -4.77 -8.12 -8.90
N LEU A 86 -5.43 -7.58 -7.89
CA LEU A 86 -5.07 -7.80 -6.50
C LEU A 86 -5.69 -9.12 -6.06
N GLY A 87 -4.88 -9.99 -5.52
CA GLY A 87 -5.35 -11.29 -5.07
C GLY A 87 -5.93 -11.23 -3.67
N THR A 88 -5.63 -12.24 -2.88
CA THR A 88 -6.12 -12.33 -1.51
C THR A 88 -5.39 -11.33 -0.63
N ARG A 89 -6.12 -10.73 0.30
CA ARG A 89 -5.51 -9.87 1.31
C ARG A 89 -4.56 -10.71 2.17
N LEU A 90 -3.35 -10.21 2.36
CA LEU A 90 -2.33 -10.90 3.13
C LEU A 90 -2.21 -10.33 4.54
N ALA A 91 -2.47 -9.06 4.72
CA ALA A 91 -2.34 -8.41 6.01
C ALA A 91 -3.08 -7.08 5.95
N THR A 92 -3.10 -6.36 7.07
CA THR A 92 -3.66 -5.02 7.11
C THR A 92 -2.67 -4.10 7.81
N LEU A 93 -2.58 -2.87 7.33
CA LEU A 93 -1.76 -1.84 7.96
C LEU A 93 -2.63 -0.78 8.62
N GLU A 94 -3.82 -1.17 9.05
CA GLU A 94 -4.73 -0.24 9.70
C GLU A 94 -4.09 0.40 10.94
N ALA A 95 -3.24 -0.31 11.64
CA ALA A 95 -2.54 0.23 12.80
C ALA A 95 -1.58 1.36 12.45
N SER A 96 -1.15 1.43 11.19
CA SER A 96 -0.26 2.48 10.72
C SER A 96 -1.01 3.57 9.96
N ARG A 97 -2.33 3.60 10.07
CA ARG A 97 -3.19 4.51 9.32
C ARG A 97 -2.72 5.95 9.40
N HIS A 98 -2.40 6.41 10.60
CA HIS A 98 -2.01 7.80 10.80
C HIS A 98 -0.77 8.16 9.97
N ASP A 99 0.25 7.30 10.00
CA ASP A 99 1.48 7.56 9.26
C ASP A 99 1.26 7.46 7.76
N LEU A 100 0.39 6.57 7.32
CA LEU A 100 0.09 6.42 5.90
C LEU A 100 -0.67 7.62 5.36
N ILE A 101 -1.67 8.11 6.09
CA ILE A 101 -2.41 9.31 5.70
C ILE A 101 -1.48 10.52 5.68
N ARG A 102 -0.60 10.63 6.67
CA ARG A 102 0.35 11.73 6.70
C ARG A 102 1.25 11.72 5.47
N ALA A 103 1.70 10.54 5.07
CA ALA A 103 2.56 10.42 3.89
C ALA A 103 1.82 10.84 2.62
N ILE A 104 0.55 10.48 2.49
CA ILE A 104 -0.27 10.91 1.37
C ILE A 104 -0.42 12.43 1.36
N ASP A 105 -0.66 13.02 2.53
CA ASP A 105 -0.81 14.46 2.64
C ASP A 105 0.48 15.18 2.24
N ILE A 106 1.62 14.65 2.62
CA ILE A 106 2.91 15.20 2.25
C ILE A 106 3.11 15.10 0.74
N LEU A 107 2.77 13.96 0.18
CA LEU A 107 2.95 13.73 -1.25
C LEU A 107 2.11 14.71 -2.09
N VAL A 108 0.89 14.96 -1.66
CA VAL A 108 -0.05 15.79 -2.43
C VAL A 108 0.08 17.25 -2.06
N GLY A 109 0.15 17.56 -0.78
CA GLY A 109 0.13 18.93 -0.30
C GLY A 109 1.50 19.51 0.02
N GLY A 110 2.52 18.67 0.13
CA GLY A 110 3.87 19.14 0.41
C GLY A 110 4.11 19.55 1.86
N ILE A 111 3.25 19.13 2.77
CA ILE A 111 3.34 19.58 4.16
C ILE A 111 3.74 18.48 5.10
#